data_94e513f0a79b643cc93f45b2e37898db
#
_entry.id   94e513f0a79b643cc93f45b2e37898db
#
_cell.length_a   1.000
_cell.length_b   1.000
_cell.length_c   1.000
_cell.angle_alpha   90.00
_cell.angle_beta   90.00
_cell.angle_gamma   90.00
#
_symmetry.space_group_name_H-M   'P 1'
#
loop_
_entity.id
_entity.type
_entity.pdbx_description
1 polymer ?
#
loop_
_entity_poly.entity_id
_entity_poly.type
_entity_poly.pdbx_seq_one_letter_code
_entity_poly.pdbx_strand_id
1 'polypeptide(L)'
;MWSDLCRRAPYYASDWTDALHPSNLFTVATSVVRIFFINLMPALAYVLDMYERTEHSYGVNEVILASALAAIVFSLFGVQPLTFVGVTGLTDLMNYTIYDIFHDHYGFDQIKYLRLQAWVLIWAAGFHFAVAIFNLCDFTRFITEMTSDTFGLYVGVIYVEKGIELLISEFSLPGHDNATGWLSVTIAVLFCVSVYFITQVHSSAYLPFRLRRLVGSLALTAGCIFWTGFSHFPKTSLKEVPISHLPITRSFFPTLDRGWIVDFWHIEVRWVFVAAPLGLMIMLLFYFDHNVSSVMAQARKFPIQKPAGFHWDFFLLGITTLVSGLMLSLIHI
;
A
#
# COMPACT_ATOMS: atom_id res chain seq x y z
N MET A 1 -4.78 14.15 20.81
CA MET A 1 -5.87 13.37 20.21
C MET A 1 -7.22 14.11 20.24
N TRP A 2 -7.85 14.35 21.41
CA TRP A 2 -9.15 15.06 21.48
C TRP A 2 -9.10 16.48 20.88
N SER A 3 -8.03 17.22 21.12
CA SER A 3 -7.83 18.54 20.52
C SER A 3 -7.74 18.50 18.98
N ASP A 4 -7.26 17.43 18.39
CA ASP A 4 -7.17 17.26 16.94
C ASP A 4 -8.58 17.16 16.34
N LEU A 5 -9.44 16.36 16.96
CA LEU A 5 -10.84 16.24 16.58
C LEU A 5 -11.58 17.57 16.70
N CYS A 6 -11.42 18.26 17.83
CA CYS A 6 -12.09 19.56 18.05
C CYS A 6 -11.65 20.62 17.03
N ARG A 7 -10.36 20.63 16.64
CA ARG A 7 -9.85 21.55 15.61
C ARG A 7 -10.37 21.20 14.22
N ARG A 8 -10.57 19.92 13.93
CA ARG A 8 -10.99 19.44 12.63
C ARG A 8 -12.50 19.46 12.41
N ALA A 9 -13.30 19.25 13.46
CA ALA A 9 -14.75 19.14 13.39
C ALA A 9 -15.44 20.27 12.59
N PRO A 10 -15.05 21.56 12.70
CA PRO A 10 -15.67 22.63 11.91
C PRO A 10 -15.44 22.49 10.39
N TYR A 11 -14.36 21.85 9.99
CA TYR A 11 -13.96 21.71 8.58
C TYR A 11 -14.49 20.43 7.93
N TYR A 12 -15.00 19.48 8.72
CA TYR A 12 -15.42 18.18 8.23
C TYR A 12 -16.50 18.25 7.14
N ALA A 13 -17.52 19.07 7.36
CA ALA A 13 -18.58 19.25 6.36
C ALA A 13 -18.04 19.87 5.07
N SER A 14 -17.06 20.80 5.17
CA SER A 14 -16.48 21.46 4.00
C SER A 14 -15.66 20.51 3.12
N ASP A 15 -15.13 19.40 3.65
CA ASP A 15 -14.41 18.42 2.86
C ASP A 15 -15.31 17.78 1.78
N TRP A 16 -16.55 17.52 2.15
CA TRP A 16 -17.54 16.91 1.25
C TRP A 16 -18.21 17.94 0.34
N THR A 17 -18.60 19.09 0.88
CA THR A 17 -19.28 20.13 0.10
C THR A 17 -18.36 20.75 -0.95
N ASP A 18 -17.09 20.99 -0.61
CA ASP A 18 -16.11 21.54 -1.56
C ASP A 18 -15.80 20.56 -2.68
N ALA A 19 -15.72 19.26 -2.36
CA ALA A 19 -15.47 18.21 -3.34
C ALA A 19 -16.66 18.03 -4.32
N LEU A 20 -17.88 18.13 -3.83
CA LEU A 20 -19.09 17.96 -4.63
C LEU A 20 -19.54 19.24 -5.37
N HIS A 21 -18.83 20.36 -5.19
CA HIS A 21 -19.15 21.58 -5.91
C HIS A 21 -18.96 21.38 -7.43
N PRO A 22 -19.90 21.83 -8.28
CA PRO A 22 -19.88 21.60 -9.74
C PRO A 22 -18.57 22.01 -10.43
N SER A 23 -17.92 23.08 -9.96
CA SER A 23 -16.63 23.53 -10.50
C SER A 23 -15.48 22.56 -10.27
N ASN A 24 -15.56 21.74 -9.23
CA ASN A 24 -14.50 20.83 -8.79
C ASN A 24 -14.75 19.39 -9.23
N LEU A 25 -15.97 19.05 -9.62
CA LEU A 25 -16.41 17.68 -9.91
C LEU A 25 -15.52 16.97 -10.95
N PHE A 26 -15.13 17.68 -12.01
CA PHE A 26 -14.22 17.13 -13.02
C PHE A 26 -12.84 16.78 -12.44
N THR A 27 -12.28 17.69 -11.63
CA THR A 27 -10.97 17.48 -10.97
C THR A 27 -11.05 16.36 -9.96
N VAL A 28 -12.13 16.29 -9.19
CA VAL A 28 -12.36 15.21 -8.22
C VAL A 28 -12.49 13.86 -8.92
N ALA A 29 -13.30 13.75 -9.97
CA ALA A 29 -13.47 12.51 -10.72
C ALA A 29 -12.17 12.00 -11.32
N THR A 30 -11.36 12.87 -11.94
CA THR A 30 -10.04 12.48 -12.48
C THR A 30 -9.06 12.08 -11.37
N SER A 31 -9.11 12.75 -10.23
CA SER A 31 -8.26 12.42 -9.07
C SER A 31 -8.63 11.09 -8.44
N VAL A 32 -9.92 10.77 -8.32
CA VAL A 32 -10.41 9.48 -7.80
C VAL A 32 -9.87 8.33 -8.65
N VAL A 33 -10.03 8.41 -9.97
CA VAL A 33 -9.51 7.37 -10.87
C VAL A 33 -7.98 7.26 -10.77
N ARG A 34 -7.29 8.39 -10.73
CA ARG A 34 -5.82 8.41 -10.59
C ARG A 34 -5.35 7.77 -9.30
N ILE A 35 -5.94 8.16 -8.16
CA ILE A 35 -5.55 7.62 -6.83
C ILE A 35 -5.88 6.14 -6.73
N PHE A 36 -6.99 5.69 -7.30
CA PHE A 36 -7.33 4.26 -7.36
C PHE A 36 -6.20 3.45 -8.02
N PHE A 37 -5.71 3.85 -9.18
CA PHE A 37 -4.62 3.13 -9.85
C PHE A 37 -3.27 3.29 -9.14
N ILE A 38 -2.98 4.46 -8.56
CA ILE A 38 -1.75 4.67 -7.77
C ILE A 38 -1.71 3.73 -6.55
N ASN A 39 -2.85 3.45 -5.93
CA ASN A 39 -2.93 2.52 -4.79
C ASN A 39 -2.96 1.05 -5.23
N LEU A 40 -3.72 0.75 -6.28
CA LEU A 40 -3.93 -0.63 -6.73
C LEU A 40 -2.64 -1.26 -7.26
N MET A 41 -1.85 -0.53 -8.07
CA MET A 41 -0.68 -1.12 -8.73
C MET A 41 0.40 -1.59 -7.75
N PRO A 42 0.86 -0.79 -6.77
CA PRO A 42 1.80 -1.28 -5.76
C PRO A 42 1.21 -2.43 -4.93
N ALA A 43 -0.07 -2.35 -4.57
CA ALA A 43 -0.74 -3.41 -3.81
C ALA A 43 -0.68 -4.76 -4.55
N LEU A 44 -0.94 -4.78 -5.86
CA LEU A 44 -0.87 -5.99 -6.67
C LEU A 44 0.58 -6.51 -6.81
N ALA A 45 1.55 -5.61 -6.97
CA ALA A 45 2.97 -6.00 -7.06
C ALA A 45 3.46 -6.65 -5.76
N TYR A 46 3.16 -6.03 -4.61
CA TYR A 46 3.56 -6.57 -3.31
C TYR A 46 2.81 -7.85 -2.94
N VAL A 47 1.55 -7.98 -3.33
CA VAL A 47 0.83 -9.25 -3.17
C VAL A 47 1.50 -10.38 -3.91
N LEU A 48 1.97 -10.14 -5.14
CA LEU A 48 2.67 -11.16 -5.90
C LEU A 48 3.94 -11.62 -5.20
N ASP A 49 4.77 -10.67 -4.75
CA ASP A 49 5.99 -10.96 -3.98
C ASP A 49 5.68 -11.77 -2.70
N MET A 50 4.67 -11.34 -1.94
CA MET A 50 4.22 -12.06 -0.74
C MET A 50 3.67 -13.45 -1.04
N TYR A 51 2.86 -13.59 -2.08
CA TYR A 51 2.26 -14.85 -2.48
C TYR A 51 3.32 -15.92 -2.80
N GLU A 52 4.38 -15.52 -3.51
CA GLU A 52 5.48 -16.42 -3.87
C GLU A 52 6.38 -16.73 -2.66
N ARG A 53 6.76 -15.71 -1.87
CA ARG A 53 7.68 -15.89 -0.74
C ARG A 53 7.09 -16.57 0.48
N THR A 54 5.77 -16.47 0.68
CA THR A 54 5.09 -17.09 1.83
C THR A 54 4.35 -18.38 1.47
N GLU A 55 4.79 -19.06 0.40
CA GLU A 55 4.19 -20.32 -0.06
C GLU A 55 2.66 -20.23 -0.20
N HIS A 56 2.17 -19.13 -0.76
CA HIS A 56 0.73 -18.87 -0.98
C HIS A 56 -0.09 -18.61 0.29
N SER A 57 0.52 -18.14 1.37
CA SER A 57 -0.19 -17.82 2.62
C SER A 57 -1.15 -16.64 2.50
N TYR A 58 -0.86 -15.70 1.59
CA TYR A 58 -1.68 -14.51 1.30
C TYR A 58 -2.02 -14.43 -0.18
N GLY A 59 -3.11 -13.76 -0.49
CA GLY A 59 -3.54 -13.54 -1.86
C GLY A 59 -4.13 -12.16 -2.10
N VAL A 60 -4.51 -11.97 -3.35
CA VAL A 60 -5.03 -10.68 -3.86
C VAL A 60 -6.31 -10.26 -3.12
N ASN A 61 -7.18 -11.22 -2.80
CA ASN A 61 -8.47 -10.93 -2.17
C ASN A 61 -8.31 -10.31 -0.78
N GLU A 62 -7.39 -10.86 0.04
CA GLU A 62 -7.13 -10.38 1.39
C GLU A 62 -6.57 -8.95 1.36
N VAL A 63 -5.62 -8.70 0.47
CA VAL A 63 -4.95 -7.41 0.37
C VAL A 63 -5.88 -6.32 -0.15
N ILE A 64 -6.66 -6.59 -1.20
CA ILE A 64 -7.63 -5.63 -1.72
C ILE A 64 -8.71 -5.33 -0.67
N LEU A 65 -9.22 -6.34 0.03
CA LEU A 65 -10.23 -6.13 1.07
C LEU A 65 -9.71 -5.24 2.19
N ALA A 66 -8.49 -5.49 2.67
CA ALA A 66 -7.92 -4.67 3.72
C ALA A 66 -7.58 -3.26 3.26
N SER A 67 -7.05 -3.09 2.04
CA SER A 67 -6.84 -1.76 1.45
C SER A 67 -8.15 -0.99 1.37
N ALA A 68 -9.22 -1.63 0.94
CA ALA A 68 -10.54 -1.00 0.86
C ALA A 68 -11.07 -0.60 2.23
N LEU A 69 -10.97 -1.49 3.23
CA LEU A 69 -11.41 -1.19 4.60
C LEU A 69 -10.61 -0.05 5.22
N ALA A 70 -9.28 -0.09 5.09
CA ALA A 70 -8.42 0.97 5.60
C ALA A 70 -8.71 2.32 4.90
N ALA A 71 -8.85 2.33 3.57
CA ALA A 71 -9.20 3.52 2.81
C ALA A 71 -10.56 4.10 3.24
N ILE A 72 -11.58 3.27 3.48
CA ILE A 72 -12.89 3.71 3.98
C ILE A 72 -12.76 4.34 5.36
N VAL A 73 -12.05 3.69 6.29
CA VAL A 73 -11.87 4.21 7.65
C VAL A 73 -11.16 5.57 7.62
N PHE A 74 -10.06 5.69 6.88
CA PHE A 74 -9.32 6.96 6.80
C PHE A 74 -10.08 8.04 6.02
N SER A 75 -10.82 7.71 4.98
CA SER A 75 -11.62 8.71 4.25
C SER A 75 -12.77 9.30 5.09
N LEU A 76 -13.35 8.49 5.98
CA LEU A 76 -14.45 8.92 6.84
C LEU A 76 -13.98 9.60 8.14
N PHE A 77 -12.91 9.12 8.74
CA PHE A 77 -12.51 9.52 10.09
C PHE A 77 -11.14 10.20 10.14
N GLY A 78 -10.35 10.20 9.07
CA GLY A 78 -9.04 10.83 9.01
C GLY A 78 -9.12 12.36 9.18
N VAL A 79 -8.16 12.91 9.91
CA VAL A 79 -8.04 14.35 10.14
C VAL A 79 -7.13 15.01 9.14
N GLN A 80 -6.08 14.31 8.71
CA GLN A 80 -5.15 14.81 7.69
C GLN A 80 -5.80 14.81 6.30
N PRO A 81 -5.96 15.99 5.65
CA PRO A 81 -6.72 16.08 4.39
C PRO A 81 -6.06 15.42 3.18
N LEU A 82 -4.75 15.16 3.21
CA LEU A 82 -4.01 14.54 2.11
C LEU A 82 -3.61 13.07 2.40
N THR A 83 -4.13 12.45 3.43
CA THR A 83 -3.83 11.06 3.75
C THR A 83 -4.62 10.12 2.83
N PHE A 84 -3.91 9.20 2.20
CA PHE A 84 -4.50 8.01 1.61
C PHE A 84 -3.68 6.79 2.05
N VAL A 85 -4.34 5.69 2.24
CA VAL A 85 -3.78 4.47 2.82
C VAL A 85 -3.54 3.45 1.73
N GLY A 86 -2.36 2.85 1.70
CA GLY A 86 -1.98 1.85 0.72
C GLY A 86 -0.96 0.86 1.25
N VAL A 87 -0.68 -0.18 0.48
CA VAL A 87 0.39 -1.14 0.78
C VAL A 87 1.74 -0.52 0.51
N THR A 88 2.68 -0.67 1.42
CA THR A 88 4.05 -0.19 1.26
C THR A 88 5.06 -1.33 1.23
N GLY A 89 6.17 -1.16 0.49
CA GLY A 89 7.21 -2.17 0.39
C GLY A 89 7.91 -2.48 1.71
N LEU A 90 7.93 -1.52 2.64
CA LEU A 90 8.54 -1.74 3.96
C LEU A 90 7.74 -2.71 4.82
N THR A 91 6.41 -2.67 4.74
CA THR A 91 5.53 -3.58 5.46
C THR A 91 5.58 -4.99 4.87
N ASP A 92 5.69 -5.07 3.56
CA ASP A 92 5.89 -6.31 2.83
C ASP A 92 7.20 -6.99 3.24
N LEU A 93 8.31 -6.24 3.22
CA LEU A 93 9.62 -6.68 3.69
C LEU A 93 9.56 -7.29 5.11
N MET A 94 8.87 -6.62 6.02
CA MET A 94 8.72 -7.11 7.40
C MET A 94 7.92 -8.41 7.46
N ASN A 95 6.86 -8.52 6.69
CA ASN A 95 6.00 -9.70 6.68
C ASN A 95 6.75 -10.95 6.20
N TYR A 96 7.42 -10.90 5.07
CA TYR A 96 8.14 -12.07 4.59
C TYR A 96 9.42 -12.35 5.41
N THR A 97 10.08 -11.33 5.97
CA THR A 97 11.19 -11.56 6.90
C THR A 97 10.75 -12.33 8.14
N ILE A 98 9.57 -12.00 8.69
CA ILE A 98 8.97 -12.77 9.78
C ILE A 98 8.65 -14.19 9.32
N TYR A 99 8.11 -14.36 8.11
CA TYR A 99 7.84 -15.67 7.56
C TYR A 99 9.11 -16.51 7.46
N ASP A 100 10.16 -16.01 6.81
CA ASP A 100 11.43 -16.70 6.62
C ASP A 100 12.04 -17.13 7.95
N ILE A 101 12.09 -16.24 8.95
CA ILE A 101 12.63 -16.55 10.28
C ILE A 101 11.84 -17.69 10.95
N PHE A 102 10.52 -17.66 10.92
CA PHE A 102 9.72 -18.66 11.65
C PHE A 102 9.53 -19.94 10.86
N HIS A 103 9.52 -19.89 9.54
CA HIS A 103 9.47 -21.08 8.68
C HIS A 103 10.80 -21.83 8.75
N ASP A 104 11.93 -21.17 8.48
CA ASP A 104 13.24 -21.82 8.35
C ASP A 104 13.79 -22.29 9.70
N HIS A 105 13.66 -21.49 10.76
CA HIS A 105 14.27 -21.84 12.05
C HIS A 105 13.34 -22.62 12.99
N TYR A 106 12.03 -22.45 12.87
CA TYR A 106 11.06 -23.04 13.78
C TYR A 106 10.08 -24.00 13.10
N GLY A 107 10.15 -24.17 11.78
CA GLY A 107 9.29 -25.08 11.02
C GLY A 107 7.81 -24.73 11.11
N PHE A 108 7.47 -23.44 11.03
CA PHE A 108 6.08 -23.03 11.07
C PHE A 108 5.38 -23.36 9.75
N ASP A 109 4.21 -23.98 9.85
CA ASP A 109 3.28 -24.11 8.74
C ASP A 109 2.64 -22.75 8.42
N GLN A 110 2.08 -22.59 7.23
CA GLN A 110 1.35 -21.41 6.80
C GLN A 110 0.30 -20.95 7.82
N ILE A 111 -0.53 -21.86 8.34
CA ILE A 111 -1.58 -21.54 9.31
C ILE A 111 -0.99 -21.05 10.64
N LYS A 112 0.10 -21.68 11.10
CA LYS A 112 0.76 -21.29 12.35
C LYS A 112 1.44 -19.94 12.21
N TYR A 113 2.04 -19.66 11.06
CA TYR A 113 2.58 -18.33 10.72
C TYR A 113 1.48 -17.27 10.74
N LEU A 114 0.33 -17.55 10.11
CA LEU A 114 -0.79 -16.61 10.10
C LEU A 114 -1.30 -16.28 11.51
N ARG A 115 -1.34 -17.26 12.41
CA ARG A 115 -1.69 -17.04 13.82
C ARG A 115 -0.66 -16.19 14.56
N LEU A 116 0.63 -16.41 14.29
CA LEU A 116 1.70 -15.57 14.83
C LEU A 116 1.58 -14.13 14.33
N GLN A 117 1.39 -13.95 13.02
CA GLN A 117 1.26 -12.65 12.39
C GLN A 117 0.06 -11.87 12.93
N ALA A 118 -1.06 -12.55 13.21
CA ALA A 118 -2.20 -11.92 13.89
C ALA A 118 -1.80 -11.33 15.25
N TRP A 119 -1.03 -12.05 16.07
CA TRP A 119 -0.55 -11.55 17.34
C TRP A 119 0.46 -10.40 17.20
N VAL A 120 1.33 -10.47 16.19
CA VAL A 120 2.25 -9.37 15.88
C VAL A 120 1.47 -8.08 15.60
N LEU A 121 0.39 -8.17 14.81
CA LEU A 121 -0.45 -7.01 14.48
C LEU A 121 -1.33 -6.55 15.64
N ILE A 122 -1.81 -7.46 16.49
CA ILE A 122 -2.53 -7.11 17.74
C ILE A 122 -1.59 -6.33 18.68
N TRP A 123 -0.34 -6.77 18.87
CA TRP A 123 0.64 -6.02 19.63
C TRP A 123 0.99 -4.68 19.01
N ALA A 124 1.20 -4.63 17.70
CA ALA A 124 1.44 -3.38 16.98
C ALA A 124 0.29 -2.40 17.19
N ALA A 125 -0.97 -2.83 17.05
CA ALA A 125 -2.15 -2.01 17.31
C ALA A 125 -2.19 -1.51 18.77
N GLY A 126 -1.88 -2.35 19.73
CA GLY A 126 -1.78 -1.95 21.15
C GLY A 126 -0.75 -0.84 21.37
N PHE A 127 0.42 -0.96 20.73
CA PHE A 127 1.45 0.08 20.79
C PHE A 127 1.03 1.36 20.05
N HIS A 128 0.32 1.28 18.91
CA HIS A 128 -0.27 2.45 18.24
C HIS A 128 -1.21 3.21 19.16
N PHE A 129 -2.11 2.49 19.84
CA PHE A 129 -3.02 3.12 20.81
C PHE A 129 -2.26 3.77 21.97
N ALA A 130 -1.24 3.11 22.50
CA ALA A 130 -0.41 3.70 23.56
C ALA A 130 0.28 4.99 23.09
N VAL A 131 0.92 4.98 21.92
CA VAL A 131 1.58 6.15 21.33
C VAL A 131 0.59 7.30 21.12
N ALA A 132 -0.61 7.02 20.60
CA ALA A 132 -1.63 8.03 20.36
C ALA A 132 -2.20 8.62 21.66
N ILE A 133 -2.49 7.79 22.67
CA ILE A 133 -3.05 8.20 23.95
C ILE A 133 -2.05 9.01 24.77
N PHE A 134 -0.78 8.58 24.81
CA PHE A 134 0.29 9.29 25.51
C PHE A 134 0.84 10.50 24.75
N ASN A 135 0.26 10.84 23.60
CA ASN A 135 0.68 11.94 22.71
C ASN A 135 2.15 11.87 22.28
N LEU A 136 2.71 10.67 22.12
CA LEU A 136 4.10 10.50 21.72
C LEU A 136 4.36 10.92 20.25
N CYS A 137 3.31 11.14 19.44
CA CYS A 137 3.47 11.74 18.12
C CYS A 137 4.05 13.17 18.18
N ASP A 138 4.06 13.84 19.33
CA ASP A 138 4.73 15.14 19.51
C ASP A 138 6.24 15.06 19.27
N PHE A 139 6.87 13.89 19.37
CA PHE A 139 8.26 13.70 18.97
C PHE A 139 8.53 13.94 17.49
N THR A 140 7.49 13.98 16.67
CA THR A 140 7.56 14.35 15.24
C THR A 140 8.21 15.72 15.03
N ARG A 141 8.12 16.64 16.01
CA ARG A 141 8.78 17.96 15.99
C ARG A 141 10.31 17.89 15.85
N PHE A 142 10.92 16.78 16.19
CA PHE A 142 12.36 16.57 16.03
C PHE A 142 12.75 16.06 14.64
N ILE A 143 11.78 15.69 13.81
CA ILE A 143 12.01 15.27 12.44
C ILE A 143 12.28 16.52 11.60
N THR A 144 13.46 16.58 11.03
CA THR A 144 13.87 17.69 10.16
C THR A 144 13.45 17.42 8.71
N GLU A 145 13.38 18.47 7.89
CA GLU A 145 13.11 18.34 6.46
C GLU A 145 14.15 17.41 5.79
N MET A 146 15.42 17.52 6.18
CA MET A 146 16.49 16.63 5.68
C MET A 146 16.22 15.15 6.01
N THR A 147 15.76 14.86 7.23
CA THR A 147 15.42 13.49 7.63
C THR A 147 14.26 12.95 6.79
N SER A 148 13.24 13.78 6.53
CA SER A 148 12.09 13.42 5.71
C SER A 148 12.49 13.14 4.25
N ASP A 149 13.33 13.99 3.68
CA ASP A 149 13.82 13.82 2.30
C ASP A 149 14.72 12.57 2.18
N THR A 150 15.57 12.31 3.18
CA THR A 150 16.41 11.11 3.23
C THR A 150 15.56 9.85 3.33
N PHE A 151 14.51 9.86 4.15
CA PHE A 151 13.56 8.75 4.24
C PHE A 151 12.84 8.51 2.91
N GLY A 152 12.37 9.58 2.26
CA GLY A 152 11.74 9.49 0.94
C GLY A 152 12.67 8.91 -0.12
N LEU A 153 13.95 9.31 -0.11
CA LEU A 153 14.97 8.73 -1.01
C LEU A 153 15.18 7.24 -0.72
N TYR A 154 15.31 6.86 0.55
CA TYR A 154 15.47 5.46 0.96
C TYR A 154 14.32 4.58 0.49
N VAL A 155 13.08 5.02 0.72
CA VAL A 155 11.88 4.31 0.25
C VAL A 155 11.85 4.21 -1.28
N GLY A 156 12.23 5.29 -1.99
CA GLY A 156 12.32 5.28 -3.45
C GLY A 156 13.34 4.25 -3.99
N VAL A 157 14.48 4.12 -3.32
CA VAL A 157 15.51 3.12 -3.69
C VAL A 157 14.98 1.70 -3.48
N ILE A 158 14.31 1.42 -2.36
CA ILE A 158 13.69 0.12 -2.09
C ILE A 158 12.66 -0.24 -3.18
N TYR A 159 11.84 0.71 -3.61
CA TYR A 159 10.86 0.45 -4.67
C TYR A 159 11.52 0.09 -6.01
N VAL A 160 12.62 0.75 -6.35
CA VAL A 160 13.40 0.41 -7.56
C VAL A 160 14.05 -0.97 -7.41
N GLU A 161 14.64 -1.27 -6.26
CA GLU A 161 15.23 -2.58 -5.97
C GLU A 161 14.20 -3.69 -6.10
N LYS A 162 13.04 -3.54 -5.47
CA LYS A 162 11.94 -4.51 -5.56
C LYS A 162 11.39 -4.67 -6.97
N GLY A 163 11.27 -3.60 -7.72
CA GLY A 163 10.87 -3.67 -9.12
C GLY A 163 11.87 -4.46 -9.97
N ILE A 164 13.16 -4.30 -9.74
CA ILE A 164 14.21 -5.05 -10.41
C ILE A 164 14.19 -6.53 -9.97
N GLU A 165 14.05 -6.80 -8.68
CA GLU A 165 13.94 -8.14 -8.11
C GLU A 165 12.79 -8.94 -8.72
N LEU A 166 11.58 -8.33 -8.82
CA LEU A 166 10.43 -8.94 -9.48
C LEU A 166 10.67 -9.24 -10.96
N LEU A 167 11.41 -8.40 -11.69
CA LEU A 167 11.76 -8.68 -13.07
C LEU A 167 12.80 -9.82 -13.21
N ILE A 168 13.72 -9.93 -12.24
CA ILE A 168 14.69 -11.01 -12.21
C ILE A 168 14.03 -12.34 -11.84
N SER A 169 13.08 -12.35 -10.92
CA SER A 169 12.37 -13.57 -10.50
C SER A 169 11.61 -14.23 -11.67
N GLU A 170 11.10 -13.44 -12.64
CA GLU A 170 10.47 -13.96 -13.85
C GLU A 170 11.34 -14.93 -14.67
N PHE A 171 12.67 -14.80 -14.59
CA PHE A 171 13.60 -15.72 -15.24
C PHE A 171 13.81 -17.04 -14.49
N SER A 172 13.41 -17.09 -13.22
CA SER A 172 13.64 -18.21 -12.31
C SER A 172 12.39 -19.04 -12.04
N LEU A 173 11.21 -18.55 -12.48
CA LEU A 173 9.93 -19.23 -12.24
C LEU A 173 9.85 -20.57 -12.99
N PRO A 174 9.40 -21.65 -12.35
CA PRO A 174 9.25 -22.95 -12.97
C PRO A 174 8.25 -22.90 -14.13
N GLY A 175 8.67 -23.34 -15.32
CA GLY A 175 7.83 -23.31 -16.53
C GLY A 175 7.95 -22.04 -17.36
N HIS A 176 8.81 -21.10 -16.97
CA HIS A 176 9.13 -19.90 -17.76
C HIS A 176 10.43 -20.09 -18.54
N ASP A 177 10.36 -19.77 -19.82
CA ASP A 177 11.53 -19.69 -20.68
C ASP A 177 12.18 -18.31 -20.60
N ASN A 178 13.45 -18.21 -20.98
CA ASN A 178 14.13 -16.91 -21.11
C ASN A 178 13.34 -15.90 -21.98
N ALA A 179 12.55 -16.40 -22.95
CA ALA A 179 11.69 -15.55 -23.77
C ALA A 179 10.60 -14.86 -22.96
N THR A 180 10.02 -15.53 -21.97
CA THR A 180 9.01 -14.94 -21.04
C THR A 180 9.63 -13.82 -20.21
N GLY A 181 10.80 -14.08 -19.60
CA GLY A 181 11.50 -13.06 -18.81
C GLY A 181 11.85 -11.81 -19.63
N TRP A 182 12.38 -11.98 -20.84
CA TRP A 182 12.67 -10.84 -21.73
C TRP A 182 11.41 -10.10 -22.19
N LEU A 183 10.31 -10.81 -22.39
CA LEU A 183 9.03 -10.18 -22.71
C LEU A 183 8.50 -9.32 -21.55
N SER A 184 8.56 -9.84 -20.31
CA SER A 184 8.17 -9.11 -19.10
C SER A 184 9.01 -7.85 -18.92
N VAL A 185 10.34 -7.93 -19.07
CA VAL A 185 11.24 -6.76 -19.03
C VAL A 185 10.89 -5.75 -20.11
N THR A 186 10.63 -6.21 -21.34
CA THR A 186 10.29 -5.33 -22.47
C THR A 186 8.97 -4.59 -22.20
N ILE A 187 7.95 -5.29 -21.73
CA ILE A 187 6.65 -4.68 -21.36
C ILE A 187 6.86 -3.66 -20.24
N ALA A 188 7.61 -3.99 -19.19
CA ALA A 188 7.86 -3.08 -18.07
C ALA A 188 8.56 -1.79 -18.50
N VAL A 189 9.62 -1.90 -19.34
CA VAL A 189 10.34 -0.72 -19.86
C VAL A 189 9.43 0.12 -20.75
N LEU A 190 8.71 -0.51 -21.67
CA LEU A 190 7.79 0.21 -22.56
C LEU A 190 6.62 0.84 -21.80
N PHE A 191 6.13 0.20 -20.74
CA PHE A 191 5.15 0.78 -19.82
C PHE A 191 5.69 2.06 -19.19
N CYS A 192 6.86 2.00 -18.56
CA CYS A 192 7.49 3.16 -17.93
C CYS A 192 7.71 4.31 -18.92
N VAL A 193 8.26 4.00 -20.09
CA VAL A 193 8.55 4.98 -21.15
C VAL A 193 7.24 5.62 -21.66
N SER A 194 6.22 4.81 -21.95
CA SER A 194 4.94 5.31 -22.43
C SER A 194 4.23 6.20 -21.42
N VAL A 195 4.18 5.80 -20.16
CA VAL A 195 3.58 6.61 -19.06
C VAL A 195 4.37 7.90 -18.88
N TYR A 196 5.70 7.84 -18.93
CA TYR A 196 6.53 9.05 -18.85
C TYR A 196 6.19 10.04 -19.97
N PHE A 197 6.15 9.60 -21.23
CA PHE A 197 5.82 10.48 -22.36
C PHE A 197 4.40 11.03 -22.27
N ILE A 198 3.40 10.22 -21.90
CA ILE A 198 2.03 10.67 -21.71
C ILE A 198 1.95 11.73 -20.59
N THR A 199 2.70 11.55 -19.50
CA THR A 199 2.76 12.53 -18.42
C THR A 199 3.35 13.86 -18.89
N GLN A 200 4.36 13.85 -19.77
CA GLN A 200 4.95 15.07 -20.34
C GLN A 200 3.97 15.87 -21.22
N VAL A 201 2.92 15.24 -21.73
CA VAL A 201 1.86 15.94 -22.47
C VAL A 201 1.20 17.03 -21.63
N HIS A 202 1.21 16.91 -20.28
CA HIS A 202 0.67 17.93 -19.39
C HIS A 202 1.39 19.30 -19.57
N SER A 203 2.69 19.31 -19.81
CA SER A 203 3.51 20.51 -20.04
C SER A 203 3.55 20.96 -21.50
N SER A 204 3.01 20.17 -22.42
CA SER A 204 3.05 20.41 -23.85
C SER A 204 2.11 21.55 -24.28
N ALA A 205 2.49 22.28 -25.32
CA ALA A 205 1.68 23.32 -25.93
C ALA A 205 0.70 22.82 -27.01
N TYR A 206 0.78 21.54 -27.42
CA TYR A 206 0.05 21.02 -28.59
C TYR A 206 -1.44 20.76 -28.36
N LEU A 207 -1.90 20.61 -27.09
CA LEU A 207 -3.29 20.28 -26.79
C LEU A 207 -3.98 21.40 -25.99
N PRO A 208 -5.32 21.54 -26.12
CA PRO A 208 -6.11 22.42 -25.28
C PRO A 208 -5.89 22.14 -23.79
N PHE A 209 -5.90 23.18 -22.96
CA PHE A 209 -5.59 23.09 -21.53
C PHE A 209 -6.33 21.97 -20.79
N ARG A 210 -7.65 21.83 -21.05
CA ARG A 210 -8.47 20.79 -20.40
C ARG A 210 -8.05 19.37 -20.80
N LEU A 211 -7.75 19.17 -22.10
CA LEU A 211 -7.39 17.86 -22.63
C LEU A 211 -5.98 17.43 -22.17
N ARG A 212 -5.00 18.31 -22.22
CA ARG A 212 -3.63 18.00 -21.75
C ARG A 212 -3.59 17.71 -20.25
N ARG A 213 -4.41 18.43 -19.45
CA ARG A 213 -4.54 18.17 -18.01
C ARG A 213 -5.17 16.80 -17.77
N LEU A 214 -6.21 16.43 -18.50
CA LEU A 214 -6.85 15.11 -18.40
C LEU A 214 -5.88 14.00 -18.77
N VAL A 215 -5.25 14.10 -19.95
CA VAL A 215 -4.31 13.09 -20.46
C VAL A 215 -3.13 12.91 -19.50
N GLY A 216 -2.50 14.00 -19.07
CA GLY A 216 -1.39 13.92 -18.11
C GLY A 216 -1.79 13.38 -16.73
N SER A 217 -2.99 13.71 -16.25
CA SER A 217 -3.50 13.20 -14.96
C SER A 217 -3.83 11.71 -15.00
N LEU A 218 -4.28 11.19 -16.14
CA LEU A 218 -4.66 9.80 -16.31
C LEU A 218 -3.58 8.96 -17.03
N ALA A 219 -2.35 9.46 -17.14
CA ALA A 219 -1.26 8.79 -17.86
C ALA A 219 -1.02 7.36 -17.32
N LEU A 220 -0.92 7.20 -16.00
CA LEU A 220 -0.74 5.90 -15.36
C LEU A 220 -1.92 4.97 -15.64
N THR A 221 -3.14 5.46 -15.46
CA THR A 221 -4.38 4.70 -15.73
C THR A 221 -4.45 4.23 -17.18
N ALA A 222 -4.18 5.13 -18.12
CA ALA A 222 -4.18 4.80 -19.54
C ALA A 222 -3.08 3.78 -19.90
N GLY A 223 -1.89 3.93 -19.32
CA GLY A 223 -0.81 2.98 -19.45
C GLY A 223 -1.20 1.59 -18.93
N CYS A 224 -1.76 1.50 -17.74
CA CYS A 224 -2.21 0.23 -17.16
C CYS A 224 -3.24 -0.48 -18.06
N ILE A 225 -4.29 0.24 -18.49
CA ILE A 225 -5.34 -0.32 -19.34
C ILE A 225 -4.76 -0.77 -20.68
N PHE A 226 -3.92 0.05 -21.30
CA PHE A 226 -3.32 -0.27 -22.60
C PHE A 226 -2.43 -1.52 -22.52
N TRP A 227 -1.49 -1.57 -21.58
CA TRP A 227 -0.54 -2.67 -21.49
C TRP A 227 -1.17 -3.97 -20.97
N THR A 228 -2.17 -3.89 -20.11
CA THR A 228 -2.98 -5.06 -19.73
C THR A 228 -3.75 -5.58 -20.96
N GLY A 229 -4.37 -4.72 -21.75
CA GLY A 229 -4.99 -5.11 -23.01
C GLY A 229 -3.97 -5.69 -24.00
N PHE A 230 -2.81 -5.08 -24.12
CA PHE A 230 -1.74 -5.53 -25.00
C PHE A 230 -1.26 -6.95 -24.66
N SER A 231 -1.13 -7.29 -23.39
CA SER A 231 -0.73 -8.64 -22.95
C SER A 231 -1.69 -9.75 -23.42
N HIS A 232 -2.94 -9.41 -23.72
CA HIS A 232 -3.96 -10.35 -24.23
C HIS A 232 -4.09 -10.37 -25.75
N PHE A 233 -3.48 -9.42 -26.45
CA PHE A 233 -3.71 -9.20 -27.90
C PHE A 233 -3.03 -10.26 -28.81
N PRO A 234 -1.83 -10.78 -28.57
CA PRO A 234 -1.15 -11.62 -29.55
C PRO A 234 -1.49 -13.10 -29.36
N LYS A 235 -2.70 -13.48 -29.78
CA LYS A 235 -3.11 -14.90 -29.82
C LYS A 235 -2.41 -15.73 -30.90
N THR A 236 -1.67 -15.12 -31.82
CA THR A 236 -1.11 -15.81 -32.98
C THR A 236 0.40 -15.99 -32.96
N SER A 237 1.16 -14.97 -32.54
CA SER A 237 2.64 -15.01 -32.61
C SER A 237 3.32 -15.26 -31.26
N LEU A 238 2.64 -14.98 -30.14
CA LEU A 238 3.17 -15.21 -28.78
C LEU A 238 2.45 -16.36 -28.03
N LYS A 239 1.73 -17.21 -28.75
CA LYS A 239 1.03 -18.37 -28.16
C LYS A 239 1.97 -19.35 -27.46
N GLU A 240 3.23 -19.37 -27.85
CA GLU A 240 4.24 -20.27 -27.30
C GLU A 240 4.98 -19.68 -26.10
N VAL A 241 4.81 -18.36 -25.82
CA VAL A 241 5.46 -17.70 -24.70
C VAL A 241 4.41 -17.50 -23.59
N PRO A 242 4.49 -18.25 -22.49
CA PRO A 242 3.60 -18.04 -21.36
C PRO A 242 3.89 -16.69 -20.73
N ILE A 243 2.88 -15.83 -20.60
CA ILE A 243 2.96 -14.57 -19.86
C ILE A 243 2.47 -14.85 -18.46
N SER A 244 3.23 -14.44 -17.44
CA SER A 244 2.80 -14.49 -16.05
C SER A 244 1.56 -13.64 -15.86
N HIS A 245 0.55 -14.24 -15.31
CA HIS A 245 -0.65 -13.53 -14.87
C HIS A 245 -0.74 -13.57 -13.36
N LEU A 246 -1.30 -12.52 -12.77
CA LEU A 246 -1.54 -12.48 -11.34
C LEU A 246 -2.38 -13.72 -10.91
N PRO A 247 -1.94 -14.50 -9.92
CA PRO A 247 -2.68 -15.66 -9.46
C PRO A 247 -3.99 -15.22 -8.82
N ILE A 248 -5.09 -15.39 -9.54
CA ILE A 248 -6.43 -15.09 -9.05
C ILE A 248 -6.98 -16.36 -8.42
N THR A 249 -7.17 -16.33 -7.11
CA THR A 249 -7.86 -17.36 -6.35
C THR A 249 -9.39 -17.20 -6.47
N ARG A 250 -10.14 -18.05 -5.81
CA ARG A 250 -11.61 -18.01 -5.84
C ARG A 250 -12.12 -16.65 -5.36
N SER A 251 -12.96 -16.00 -6.15
CA SER A 251 -13.50 -14.65 -5.84
C SER A 251 -14.21 -14.63 -4.49
N PHE A 252 -13.93 -13.62 -3.66
CA PHE A 252 -14.50 -13.40 -2.33
C PHE A 252 -14.18 -14.50 -1.28
N PHE A 253 -13.17 -15.32 -1.52
CA PHE A 253 -12.68 -16.29 -0.55
C PHE A 253 -11.23 -16.02 -0.20
N PRO A 254 -10.79 -16.35 1.02
CA PRO A 254 -9.37 -16.32 1.39
C PRO A 254 -8.57 -17.27 0.50
N THR A 255 -7.28 -16.99 0.37
CA THR A 255 -6.36 -17.79 -0.46
C THR A 255 -6.20 -19.19 0.08
N LEU A 256 -6.04 -19.32 1.38
CA LEU A 256 -6.08 -20.61 2.08
C LEU A 256 -7.53 -21.01 2.38
N ASP A 257 -7.78 -22.32 2.49
CA ASP A 257 -9.09 -22.84 2.88
C ASP A 257 -9.37 -22.59 4.38
N ARG A 258 -9.72 -21.37 4.70
CA ARG A 258 -9.98 -20.86 6.05
C ARG A 258 -11.11 -19.82 6.05
N GLY A 259 -11.60 -19.50 7.24
CA GLY A 259 -12.48 -18.33 7.41
C GLY A 259 -11.72 -17.00 7.21
N TRP A 260 -12.45 -15.90 7.00
CA TRP A 260 -11.88 -14.56 6.91
C TRP A 260 -11.20 -14.12 8.21
N ILE A 261 -11.71 -14.57 9.36
CA ILE A 261 -11.11 -14.32 10.67
C ILE A 261 -10.16 -15.46 10.99
N VAL A 262 -8.95 -15.11 11.41
CA VAL A 262 -7.96 -16.09 11.79
C VAL A 262 -8.18 -16.54 13.22
N ASP A 263 -8.04 -17.85 13.46
CA ASP A 263 -8.13 -18.47 14.78
C ASP A 263 -6.85 -18.19 15.59
N PHE A 264 -6.57 -16.90 15.86
CA PHE A 264 -5.36 -16.44 16.54
C PHE A 264 -5.19 -16.96 17.97
N TRP A 265 -6.27 -17.45 18.59
CA TRP A 265 -6.23 -18.05 19.94
C TRP A 265 -5.64 -19.46 19.98
N HIS A 266 -5.53 -20.16 18.84
CA HIS A 266 -4.94 -21.48 18.73
C HIS A 266 -3.43 -21.44 18.48
N ILE A 267 -2.68 -20.70 19.33
CA ILE A 267 -1.23 -20.64 19.31
C ILE A 267 -0.70 -20.79 20.74
N GLU A 268 0.50 -21.33 20.90
CA GLU A 268 1.16 -21.43 22.21
C GLU A 268 1.45 -20.06 22.79
N VAL A 269 1.21 -19.88 24.09
CA VAL A 269 1.39 -18.59 24.80
C VAL A 269 2.80 -18.00 24.64
N ARG A 270 3.83 -18.82 24.55
CA ARG A 270 5.21 -18.36 24.30
C ARG A 270 5.32 -17.51 23.04
N TRP A 271 4.61 -17.91 21.97
CA TRP A 271 4.67 -17.18 20.69
C TRP A 271 3.92 -15.85 20.73
N VAL A 272 2.91 -15.74 21.58
CA VAL A 272 2.23 -14.47 21.86
C VAL A 272 3.22 -13.43 22.41
N PHE A 273 4.09 -13.83 23.35
CA PHE A 273 5.11 -12.92 23.89
C PHE A 273 6.26 -12.67 22.91
N VAL A 274 6.63 -13.64 22.09
CA VAL A 274 7.63 -13.47 21.03
C VAL A 274 7.13 -12.51 19.94
N ALA A 275 5.84 -12.45 19.71
CA ALA A 275 5.22 -11.50 18.78
C ALA A 275 5.30 -10.04 19.25
N ALA A 276 5.45 -9.78 20.56
CA ALA A 276 5.45 -8.41 21.10
C ALA A 276 6.62 -7.54 20.58
N PRO A 277 7.89 -7.95 20.61
CA PRO A 277 8.98 -7.17 20.04
C PRO A 277 8.83 -6.96 18.53
N LEU A 278 8.28 -7.93 17.79
CA LEU A 278 8.00 -7.78 16.36
C LEU A 278 6.90 -6.75 16.12
N GLY A 279 5.84 -6.78 16.92
CA GLY A 279 4.79 -5.76 16.89
C GLY A 279 5.30 -4.36 17.23
N LEU A 280 6.27 -4.25 18.16
CA LEU A 280 6.94 -2.98 18.47
C LEU A 280 7.74 -2.46 17.26
N MET A 281 8.46 -3.34 16.57
CA MET A 281 9.21 -2.96 15.35
C MET A 281 8.28 -2.46 14.25
N ILE A 282 7.16 -3.13 14.03
CA ILE A 282 6.14 -2.71 13.06
C ILE A 282 5.56 -1.34 13.46
N MET A 283 5.23 -1.15 14.75
CA MET A 283 4.73 0.14 15.22
C MET A 283 5.76 1.27 15.00
N LEU A 284 7.04 1.02 15.26
CA LEU A 284 8.10 2.01 15.01
C LEU A 284 8.23 2.34 13.52
N LEU A 285 8.17 1.33 12.66
CA LEU A 285 8.16 1.53 11.21
C LEU A 285 7.00 2.46 10.80
N PHE A 286 5.80 2.18 11.27
CA PHE A 286 4.61 2.98 11.00
C PHE A 286 4.67 4.37 11.61
N TYR A 287 5.29 4.48 12.80
CA TYR A 287 5.51 5.77 13.42
C TYR A 287 6.33 6.70 12.50
N PHE A 288 7.40 6.17 11.91
CA PHE A 288 8.20 6.94 10.96
C PHE A 288 7.44 7.23 9.68
N ASP A 289 6.90 6.21 9.02
CA ASP A 289 6.28 6.36 7.71
C ASP A 289 5.06 7.30 7.75
N HIS A 290 4.13 7.08 8.67
CA HIS A 290 2.94 7.91 8.82
C HIS A 290 3.27 9.34 9.25
N ASN A 291 4.12 9.51 10.26
CA ASN A 291 4.41 10.86 10.78
C ASN A 291 5.29 11.68 9.82
N VAL A 292 6.29 11.05 9.18
CA VAL A 292 7.12 11.72 8.16
C VAL A 292 6.26 12.13 6.98
N SER A 293 5.42 11.24 6.47
CA SER A 293 4.50 11.54 5.36
C SER A 293 3.53 12.67 5.72
N SER A 294 3.00 12.68 6.95
CA SER A 294 2.12 13.75 7.44
C SER A 294 2.85 15.10 7.55
N VAL A 295 4.11 15.11 7.99
CA VAL A 295 4.95 16.33 8.01
C VAL A 295 5.22 16.82 6.59
N MET A 296 5.57 15.92 5.68
CA MET A 296 5.80 16.25 4.26
C MET A 296 4.54 16.83 3.60
N ALA A 297 3.36 16.26 3.90
CA ALA A 297 2.08 16.76 3.40
C ALA A 297 1.76 18.17 3.88
N GLN A 298 2.33 18.60 5.02
CA GLN A 298 2.16 19.94 5.58
C GLN A 298 3.31 20.91 5.26
N ALA A 299 4.26 20.47 4.44
CA ALA A 299 5.35 21.35 4.00
C ALA A 299 4.79 22.61 3.33
N ARG A 300 5.53 23.72 3.43
CA ARG A 300 5.14 25.02 2.85
C ARG A 300 4.84 25.00 1.34
N LYS A 301 5.27 23.95 0.66
CA LYS A 301 4.97 23.70 -0.77
C LYS A 301 3.49 23.43 -1.03
N PHE A 302 2.75 22.96 0.00
CA PHE A 302 1.34 22.64 -0.08
C PHE A 302 0.54 23.63 0.76
N PRO A 303 -0.24 24.56 0.17
CA PRO A 303 -1.01 25.56 0.89
C PRO A 303 -2.26 24.94 1.52
N ILE A 304 -2.10 24.03 2.48
CA ILE A 304 -3.20 23.40 3.19
C ILE A 304 -3.74 24.38 4.22
N GLN A 305 -5.04 24.69 4.12
CA GLN A 305 -5.74 25.58 5.05
C GLN A 305 -6.33 24.85 6.26
N LYS A 306 -6.44 23.52 6.17
CA LYS A 306 -7.09 22.69 7.20
C LYS A 306 -6.05 22.12 8.15
N PRO A 307 -6.33 22.09 9.47
CA PRO A 307 -5.38 21.61 10.46
C PRO A 307 -5.13 20.10 10.33
N ALA A 308 -3.92 19.67 10.66
CA ALA A 308 -3.56 18.26 10.80
C ALA A 308 -3.88 17.72 12.20
N GLY A 309 -3.97 16.39 12.29
CA GLY A 309 -4.21 15.69 13.54
C GLY A 309 -3.40 14.40 13.65
N PHE A 310 -2.11 14.53 13.97
CA PHE A 310 -1.18 13.40 14.04
C PHE A 310 -1.61 12.30 15.00
N HIS A 311 -2.06 12.66 16.20
CA HIS A 311 -2.42 11.68 17.23
C HIS A 311 -3.69 10.90 16.90
N TRP A 312 -4.68 11.58 16.32
CA TRP A 312 -5.92 10.92 15.93
C TRP A 312 -5.72 9.98 14.76
N ASP A 313 -4.99 10.43 13.73
CA ASP A 313 -4.73 9.60 12.55
C ASP A 313 -3.87 8.37 12.91
N PHE A 314 -2.92 8.53 13.84
CA PHE A 314 -2.15 7.42 14.36
C PHE A 314 -2.99 6.43 15.20
N PHE A 315 -4.01 6.93 15.89
CA PHE A 315 -5.00 6.07 16.55
C PHE A 315 -5.86 5.29 15.54
N LEU A 316 -6.30 5.93 14.46
CA LEU A 316 -7.02 5.27 13.37
C LEU A 316 -6.14 4.19 12.70
N LEU A 317 -4.86 4.47 12.54
CA LEU A 317 -3.91 3.48 12.05
C LEU A 317 -3.85 2.25 12.96
N GLY A 318 -3.90 2.44 14.28
CA GLY A 318 -4.02 1.33 15.23
C GLY A 318 -5.31 0.50 15.02
N ILE A 319 -6.43 1.14 14.74
CA ILE A 319 -7.69 0.44 14.44
C ILE A 319 -7.57 -0.37 13.15
N THR A 320 -7.06 0.22 12.07
CA THR A 320 -6.90 -0.50 10.80
C THR A 320 -5.90 -1.63 10.92
N THR A 321 -4.80 -1.45 11.66
CA THR A 321 -3.82 -2.51 11.94
C THR A 321 -4.46 -3.66 12.73
N LEU A 322 -5.31 -3.36 13.71
CA LEU A 322 -6.03 -4.40 14.47
C LEU A 322 -6.98 -5.20 13.58
N VAL A 323 -7.78 -4.51 12.77
CA VAL A 323 -8.72 -5.16 11.83
C VAL A 323 -7.95 -6.02 10.82
N SER A 324 -6.86 -5.50 10.25
CA SER A 324 -5.99 -6.23 9.35
C SER A 324 -5.38 -7.46 10.01
N GLY A 325 -4.94 -7.35 11.26
CA GLY A 325 -4.42 -8.46 12.04
C GLY A 325 -5.44 -9.58 12.25
N LEU A 326 -6.69 -9.24 12.53
CA LEU A 326 -7.76 -10.22 12.72
C LEU A 326 -8.17 -10.89 11.41
N MET A 327 -8.14 -10.19 10.31
CA MET A 327 -8.50 -10.68 8.97
C MET A 327 -7.29 -11.22 8.20
N LEU A 328 -6.08 -11.07 8.74
CA LEU A 328 -4.80 -11.42 8.15
C LEU A 328 -4.64 -10.96 6.71
N SER A 329 -4.64 -9.71 6.59
CA SER A 329 -4.17 -9.07 5.38
C SER A 329 -2.91 -8.26 5.66
N LEU A 330 -2.22 -7.88 4.61
CA LEU A 330 -1.07 -7.00 4.67
C LEU A 330 -1.42 -5.71 5.42
N ILE A 331 -0.44 -5.22 6.15
CA ILE A 331 -0.52 -3.98 6.90
C ILE A 331 -0.56 -2.83 5.90
N HIS A 332 -1.49 -1.90 6.09
CA HIS A 332 -1.68 -0.74 5.22
C HIS A 332 -1.37 0.54 5.96
N ILE A 333 -0.65 1.43 5.31
CA ILE A 333 -0.38 2.79 5.78
C ILE A 333 -0.99 3.78 4.82
#